data_cdfa717bc3bac6325b449978a5fec21c
#
_entry.id   cdfa717bc3bac6325b449978a5fec21c
#
_cell.length_a   1.000
_cell.length_b   1.000
_cell.length_c   1.000
_cell.angle_alpha   90.00
_cell.angle_beta   90.00
_cell.angle_gamma   90.00
#
_symmetry.space_group_name_H-M   'P 1'
#
loop_
_entity.id
_entity.type
_entity.pdbx_description
1 polymer ?
#
loop_
_entity_poly.entity_id
_entity_poly.type
_entity_poly.pdbx_seq_one_letter_code
_entity_poly.pdbx_strand_id
1 'polypeptide(L)'
;INLDNVDMDTFAYGKVSAMCGKAAYEYIAKSIELANAGKVDAVATTPIKKESLHAAEVPYIGHTEICGALTHTEDPLTMFETNGMRVFFLTRHVSLRQMLDMIKKDRIIDYVKRCTKALERLGVKEGTMAIAGLNPHSGEHGLFGWEEVEEIMPAIEELKAEGYDVAGPIGADSVFHQAAQGKYTSVLSLYHDQGHIATKTLDFEKTIAITNGMPILRTSVDHGTAFDIAGKGIVSAVSMIEAIRLAAKYAPNFTGKH
;
A
#
# COMPACT_ATOMS: atom_id res chain seq x y z
N ILE A 1 -5.09 -7.62 24.60
CA ILE A 1 -6.47 -8.08 24.78
C ILE A 1 -6.53 -9.52 24.33
N ASN A 2 -6.87 -10.43 25.21
CA ASN A 2 -7.12 -11.84 24.87
C ASN A 2 -8.59 -11.99 24.50
N LEU A 3 -8.91 -12.61 23.36
CA LEU A 3 -10.28 -12.91 22.93
C LEU A 3 -10.71 -14.34 23.28
N ASP A 4 -9.75 -15.17 23.72
CA ASP A 4 -9.95 -16.56 24.15
C ASP A 4 -10.73 -17.41 23.11
N ASN A 5 -10.36 -17.24 21.84
CA ASN A 5 -11.09 -17.78 20.67
C ASN A 5 -10.28 -18.79 19.87
N VAL A 6 -9.15 -19.30 20.42
CA VAL A 6 -8.34 -20.37 19.83
C VAL A 6 -8.26 -21.53 20.82
N ASP A 7 -8.80 -22.68 20.41
CA ASP A 7 -8.65 -23.93 21.15
C ASP A 7 -7.24 -24.50 20.91
N MET A 8 -6.40 -24.46 21.93
CA MET A 8 -5.01 -24.91 21.86
C MET A 8 -4.87 -26.43 21.75
N ASP A 9 -5.88 -27.22 22.12
CA ASP A 9 -5.85 -28.68 22.00
C ASP A 9 -5.98 -29.12 20.54
N THR A 10 -6.61 -28.30 19.71
CA THR A 10 -6.82 -28.55 18.28
C THR A 10 -5.91 -27.70 17.37
N PHE A 11 -5.18 -26.72 17.93
CA PHE A 11 -4.28 -25.86 17.19
C PHE A 11 -3.10 -26.63 16.61
N ALA A 12 -2.75 -26.36 15.34
CA ALA A 12 -1.56 -26.93 14.69
C ALA A 12 -0.86 -25.90 13.78
N TYR A 13 0.46 -25.80 13.93
CA TYR A 13 1.28 -24.94 13.08
C TYR A 13 1.24 -25.35 11.60
N GLY A 14 1.28 -24.36 10.69
CA GLY A 14 1.42 -24.59 9.25
C GLY A 14 0.23 -25.29 8.60
N LYS A 15 -0.94 -25.28 9.22
CA LYS A 15 -2.17 -25.88 8.70
C LYS A 15 -3.25 -24.84 8.47
N VAL A 16 -4.00 -25.03 7.39
CA VAL A 16 -5.24 -24.27 7.17
C VAL A 16 -6.27 -24.69 8.21
N SER A 17 -6.87 -23.72 8.90
CA SER A 17 -7.83 -23.95 9.98
C SER A 17 -8.92 -22.88 9.95
N ALA A 18 -10.18 -23.29 9.95
CA ALA A 18 -11.34 -22.40 10.07
C ALA A 18 -11.32 -21.64 11.41
N MET A 19 -11.00 -22.33 12.51
CA MET A 19 -10.86 -21.70 13.84
C MET A 19 -9.82 -20.56 13.80
N CYS A 20 -8.63 -20.81 13.23
CA CYS A 20 -7.59 -19.78 13.13
C CYS A 20 -7.98 -18.67 12.16
N GLY A 21 -8.70 -18.97 11.09
CA GLY A 21 -9.23 -17.96 10.16
C GLY A 21 -10.24 -17.04 10.83
N LYS A 22 -11.17 -17.58 11.58
CA LYS A 22 -12.14 -16.83 12.38
C LYS A 22 -11.44 -15.97 13.43
N ALA A 23 -10.51 -16.55 14.18
CA ALA A 23 -9.74 -15.83 15.19
C ALA A 23 -8.93 -14.66 14.58
N ALA A 24 -8.28 -14.86 13.43
CA ALA A 24 -7.56 -13.80 12.72
C ALA A 24 -8.49 -12.64 12.32
N TYR A 25 -9.68 -12.96 11.79
CA TYR A 25 -10.69 -11.94 11.47
C TYR A 25 -11.13 -11.17 12.73
N GLU A 26 -11.41 -11.85 13.83
CA GLU A 26 -11.85 -11.24 15.09
C GLU A 26 -10.76 -10.33 15.69
N TYR A 27 -9.47 -10.70 15.58
CA TYR A 27 -8.36 -9.83 15.99
C TYR A 27 -8.26 -8.57 15.14
N ILE A 28 -8.42 -8.69 13.82
CA ILE A 28 -8.43 -7.54 12.92
C ILE A 28 -9.63 -6.64 13.25
N ALA A 29 -10.83 -7.21 13.38
CA ALA A 29 -12.03 -6.46 13.70
C ALA A 29 -11.90 -5.71 15.05
N LYS A 30 -11.35 -6.38 16.07
CA LYS A 30 -11.10 -5.77 17.38
C LYS A 30 -10.08 -4.66 17.32
N SER A 31 -9.01 -4.83 16.55
CA SER A 31 -8.00 -3.78 16.38
C SER A 31 -8.57 -2.53 15.68
N ILE A 32 -9.43 -2.72 14.68
CA ILE A 32 -10.12 -1.63 13.97
C ILE A 32 -11.12 -0.94 14.90
N GLU A 33 -11.90 -1.69 15.69
CA GLU A 33 -12.80 -1.14 16.72
C GLU A 33 -12.04 -0.21 17.67
N LEU A 34 -10.89 -0.66 18.19
CA LEU A 34 -10.07 0.13 19.11
C LEU A 34 -9.50 1.38 18.46
N ALA A 35 -9.07 1.29 17.18
CA ALA A 35 -8.56 2.42 16.44
C ALA A 35 -9.67 3.45 16.14
N ASN A 36 -10.84 3.01 15.71
CA ASN A 36 -12.02 3.88 15.50
C ASN A 36 -12.45 4.57 16.81
N ALA A 37 -12.36 3.87 17.94
CA ALA A 37 -12.66 4.44 19.26
C ALA A 37 -11.55 5.34 19.83
N GLY A 38 -10.44 5.52 19.10
CA GLY A 38 -9.29 6.33 19.55
C GLY A 38 -8.54 5.74 20.75
N LYS A 39 -8.68 4.45 20.99
CA LYS A 39 -7.95 3.74 22.07
C LYS A 39 -6.53 3.36 21.68
N VAL A 40 -6.25 3.29 20.38
CA VAL A 40 -4.94 3.10 19.80
C VAL A 40 -4.75 4.09 18.64
N ASP A 41 -3.51 4.45 18.36
CA ASP A 41 -3.19 5.47 17.36
C ASP A 41 -3.00 4.88 15.95
N ALA A 42 -2.64 3.60 15.87
CA ALA A 42 -2.44 2.90 14.60
C ALA A 42 -2.63 1.39 14.78
N VAL A 43 -2.78 0.69 13.64
CA VAL A 43 -2.83 -0.77 13.56
C VAL A 43 -1.70 -1.26 12.65
N ALA A 44 -0.78 -2.07 13.19
CA ALA A 44 0.25 -2.75 12.40
C ALA A 44 -0.13 -4.23 12.27
N THR A 45 -0.29 -4.73 11.03
CA THR A 45 -0.79 -6.09 10.77
C THR A 45 0.28 -7.03 10.25
N THR A 46 0.25 -8.27 10.75
CA THR A 46 0.98 -9.42 10.22
C THR A 46 0.24 -10.06 9.04
N PRO A 47 0.83 -11.01 8.29
CA PRO A 47 0.12 -11.70 7.22
C PRO A 47 -1.07 -12.52 7.74
N ILE A 48 -2.05 -12.77 6.86
CA ILE A 48 -3.13 -13.72 7.11
C ILE A 48 -3.20 -14.78 6.02
N LYS A 49 -3.67 -15.97 6.37
CA LYS A 49 -3.88 -17.09 5.45
C LYS A 49 -5.28 -17.00 4.84
N LYS A 50 -5.35 -16.66 3.55
CA LYS A 50 -6.63 -16.47 2.84
C LYS A 50 -7.50 -17.74 2.86
N GLU A 51 -6.90 -18.92 2.69
CA GLU A 51 -7.61 -20.18 2.75
C GLU A 51 -8.21 -20.46 4.14
N SER A 52 -7.59 -19.98 5.22
CA SER A 52 -8.15 -20.10 6.58
C SER A 52 -9.35 -19.16 6.77
N LEU A 53 -9.30 -17.93 6.21
CA LEU A 53 -10.47 -17.04 6.19
C LEU A 53 -11.63 -17.67 5.42
N HIS A 54 -11.35 -18.23 4.25
CA HIS A 54 -12.34 -18.91 3.43
C HIS A 54 -12.95 -20.13 4.15
N ALA A 55 -12.12 -20.96 4.78
CA ALA A 55 -12.59 -22.10 5.59
C ALA A 55 -13.46 -21.68 6.78
N ALA A 56 -13.28 -20.46 7.28
CA ALA A 56 -14.08 -19.85 8.34
C ALA A 56 -15.34 -19.12 7.82
N GLU A 57 -15.63 -19.20 6.51
CA GLU A 57 -16.73 -18.51 5.86
C GLU A 57 -16.71 -16.99 6.05
N VAL A 58 -15.53 -16.41 6.29
CA VAL A 58 -15.36 -14.96 6.36
C VAL A 58 -15.54 -14.37 4.97
N PRO A 59 -16.46 -13.39 4.77
CA PRO A 59 -16.86 -12.90 3.44
C PRO A 59 -15.84 -11.93 2.81
N TYR A 60 -14.57 -12.02 3.19
CA TYR A 60 -13.50 -11.15 2.73
C TYR A 60 -12.28 -11.96 2.31
N ILE A 61 -11.58 -11.52 1.27
CA ILE A 61 -10.38 -12.20 0.76
C ILE A 61 -9.13 -11.85 1.59
N GLY A 62 -9.09 -10.65 2.19
CA GLY A 62 -7.89 -10.23 2.93
C GLY A 62 -8.05 -8.94 3.71
N HIS A 63 -6.96 -8.48 4.30
CA HIS A 63 -6.93 -7.31 5.18
C HIS A 63 -7.56 -6.05 4.56
N THR A 64 -7.24 -5.74 3.30
CA THR A 64 -7.70 -4.50 2.67
C THR A 64 -9.22 -4.45 2.59
N GLU A 65 -9.85 -5.58 2.24
CA GLU A 65 -11.31 -5.69 2.19
C GLU A 65 -11.95 -5.64 3.58
N ILE A 66 -11.37 -6.38 4.55
CA ILE A 66 -11.83 -6.34 5.94
C ILE A 66 -11.77 -4.90 6.48
N CYS A 67 -10.62 -4.24 6.30
CA CYS A 67 -10.42 -2.88 6.77
C CYS A 67 -11.37 -1.90 6.07
N GLY A 68 -11.52 -1.99 4.74
CA GLY A 68 -12.43 -1.17 3.96
C GLY A 68 -13.87 -1.31 4.45
N ALA A 69 -14.35 -2.55 4.60
CA ALA A 69 -15.70 -2.82 5.08
C ALA A 69 -15.95 -2.31 6.52
N LEU A 70 -15.04 -2.59 7.45
CA LEU A 70 -15.19 -2.20 8.85
C LEU A 70 -14.93 -0.70 9.11
N THR A 71 -14.37 0.01 8.17
CA THR A 71 -14.18 1.47 8.23
C THR A 71 -15.07 2.23 7.25
N HIS A 72 -15.97 1.54 6.53
CA HIS A 72 -16.84 2.11 5.50
C HIS A 72 -16.06 2.88 4.42
N THR A 73 -14.90 2.35 4.02
CA THR A 73 -14.03 2.93 2.99
C THR A 73 -14.12 2.09 1.72
N GLU A 74 -14.66 2.66 0.64
CA GLU A 74 -14.93 1.93 -0.62
C GLU A 74 -13.67 1.59 -1.40
N ASP A 75 -12.70 2.49 -1.49
CA ASP A 75 -11.47 2.32 -2.30
C ASP A 75 -10.23 2.78 -1.52
N PRO A 76 -9.73 1.97 -0.58
CA PRO A 76 -8.53 2.31 0.18
C PRO A 76 -7.31 2.36 -0.74
N LEU A 77 -6.50 3.42 -0.56
CA LEU A 77 -5.31 3.68 -1.34
C LEU A 77 -4.08 3.08 -0.66
N THR A 78 -3.34 2.23 -1.36
CA THR A 78 -2.11 1.63 -0.82
C THR A 78 -0.88 2.40 -1.29
N MET A 79 -0.04 2.77 -0.33
CA MET A 79 1.31 3.28 -0.54
C MET A 79 2.31 2.27 0.01
N PHE A 80 3.42 2.06 -0.67
CA PHE A 80 4.57 1.33 -0.11
C PHE A 80 5.67 2.31 0.28
N GLU A 81 6.27 2.08 1.44
CA GLU A 81 7.44 2.83 1.88
C GLU A 81 8.61 1.88 2.14
N THR A 82 9.78 2.24 1.61
CA THR A 82 11.03 1.51 1.77
C THR A 82 12.15 2.52 1.99
N ASN A 83 12.77 2.53 3.15
CA ASN A 83 13.87 3.45 3.49
C ASN A 83 13.56 4.93 3.17
N GLY A 84 12.32 5.37 3.36
CA GLY A 84 11.86 6.73 3.09
C GLY A 84 11.36 6.98 1.66
N MET A 85 11.63 6.11 0.71
CA MET A 85 11.04 6.16 -0.62
C MET A 85 9.59 5.69 -0.57
N ARG A 86 8.65 6.55 -0.99
CA ARG A 86 7.19 6.28 -1.00
C ARG A 86 6.72 6.08 -2.42
N VAL A 87 5.98 4.99 -2.66
CA VAL A 87 5.48 4.63 -3.98
C VAL A 87 3.99 4.33 -3.93
N PHE A 88 3.22 5.01 -4.75
CA PHE A 88 1.82 4.73 -5.04
C PHE A 88 1.68 3.99 -6.37
N PHE A 89 0.53 3.39 -6.61
CA PHE A 89 0.30 2.53 -7.77
C PHE A 89 -1.02 2.91 -8.45
N LEU A 90 -0.96 3.40 -9.68
CA LEU A 90 -2.14 3.74 -10.47
C LEU A 90 -2.99 2.50 -10.77
N THR A 91 -2.32 1.40 -11.10
CA THR A 91 -2.93 0.08 -11.32
C THR A 91 -2.15 -0.99 -10.56
N ARG A 92 -2.82 -2.09 -10.15
CA ARG A 92 -2.18 -3.16 -9.39
C ARG A 92 -2.51 -4.55 -9.95
N HIS A 93 -3.54 -5.20 -9.46
CA HIS A 93 -3.86 -6.60 -9.72
C HIS A 93 -4.67 -6.79 -11.01
N VAL A 94 -4.13 -6.32 -12.13
CA VAL A 94 -4.69 -6.47 -13.46
C VAL A 94 -3.62 -6.96 -14.43
N SER A 95 -4.01 -7.55 -15.57
CA SER A 95 -3.04 -7.93 -16.59
C SER A 95 -2.37 -6.69 -17.20
N LEU A 96 -1.14 -6.83 -17.74
CA LEU A 96 -0.44 -5.73 -18.42
C LEU A 96 -1.28 -5.14 -19.56
N ARG A 97 -2.02 -5.98 -20.29
CA ARG A 97 -2.90 -5.51 -21.36
C ARG A 97 -4.04 -4.63 -20.84
N GLN A 98 -4.70 -5.06 -19.77
CA GLN A 98 -5.74 -4.25 -19.12
C GLN A 98 -5.16 -2.98 -18.49
N MET A 99 -3.96 -3.05 -17.94
CA MET A 99 -3.28 -1.90 -17.36
C MET A 99 -3.09 -0.78 -18.39
N LEU A 100 -2.68 -1.10 -19.61
CA LEU A 100 -2.50 -0.12 -20.67
C LEU A 100 -3.80 0.66 -20.95
N ASP A 101 -4.94 -0.02 -20.99
CA ASP A 101 -6.25 0.60 -21.17
C ASP A 101 -6.66 1.50 -20.00
N MET A 102 -6.07 1.29 -18.83
CA MET A 102 -6.34 2.08 -17.61
C MET A 102 -5.43 3.30 -17.47
N ILE A 103 -4.40 3.46 -18.30
CA ILE A 103 -3.55 4.67 -18.31
C ILE A 103 -4.34 5.78 -19.02
N LYS A 104 -5.09 6.54 -18.22
CA LYS A 104 -5.96 7.61 -18.70
C LYS A 104 -5.72 8.88 -17.91
N LYS A 105 -5.76 10.03 -18.61
CA LYS A 105 -5.57 11.36 -18.05
C LYS A 105 -6.38 11.58 -16.77
N ASP A 106 -7.68 11.36 -16.85
CA ASP A 106 -8.59 11.64 -15.71
C ASP A 106 -8.29 10.73 -14.51
N ARG A 107 -7.90 9.46 -14.77
CA ARG A 107 -7.51 8.52 -13.73
C ARG A 107 -6.21 8.95 -13.04
N ILE A 108 -5.24 9.44 -13.79
CA ILE A 108 -3.97 9.94 -13.24
C ILE A 108 -4.25 11.15 -12.35
N ILE A 109 -5.08 12.09 -12.82
CA ILE A 109 -5.48 13.28 -12.06
C ILE A 109 -6.16 12.89 -10.74
N ASP A 110 -7.16 12.01 -10.80
CA ASP A 110 -7.85 11.52 -9.58
C ASP A 110 -6.88 10.89 -8.60
N TYR A 111 -6.01 10.00 -9.09
CA TYR A 111 -5.04 9.30 -8.24
C TYR A 111 -4.04 10.26 -7.59
N VAL A 112 -3.49 11.22 -8.32
CA VAL A 112 -2.55 12.21 -7.76
C VAL A 112 -3.23 13.02 -6.67
N LYS A 113 -4.46 13.48 -6.87
CA LYS A 113 -5.24 14.23 -5.86
C LYS A 113 -5.45 13.38 -4.59
N ARG A 114 -5.81 12.12 -4.75
CA ARG A 114 -5.99 11.17 -3.64
C ARG A 114 -4.66 10.86 -2.93
N CYS A 115 -3.57 10.66 -3.68
CA CYS A 115 -2.23 10.43 -3.14
C CYS A 115 -1.74 11.65 -2.34
N THR A 116 -1.91 12.86 -2.86
CA THR A 116 -1.54 14.10 -2.17
C THR A 116 -2.31 14.22 -0.85
N LYS A 117 -3.62 14.03 -0.87
CA LYS A 117 -4.44 14.04 0.35
C LYS A 117 -4.01 12.95 1.35
N ALA A 118 -3.60 11.77 0.87
CA ALA A 118 -3.09 10.71 1.73
C ALA A 118 -1.77 11.10 2.41
N LEU A 119 -0.85 11.74 1.68
CA LEU A 119 0.41 12.26 2.22
C LEU A 119 0.17 13.35 3.26
N GLU A 120 -0.72 14.30 2.97
CA GLU A 120 -1.09 15.36 3.92
C GLU A 120 -1.63 14.78 5.24
N ARG A 121 -2.49 13.76 5.16
CA ARG A 121 -3.03 13.06 6.35
C ARG A 121 -1.97 12.34 7.15
N LEU A 122 -0.87 11.90 6.52
CA LEU A 122 0.30 11.34 7.18
C LEU A 122 1.25 12.42 7.72
N GLY A 123 0.94 13.71 7.53
CA GLY A 123 1.78 14.83 7.93
C GLY A 123 2.91 15.15 6.94
N VAL A 124 2.88 14.58 5.74
CA VAL A 124 3.81 14.87 4.65
C VAL A 124 3.18 15.94 3.76
N LYS A 125 3.51 17.21 4.02
CA LYS A 125 2.80 18.37 3.43
C LYS A 125 3.54 19.02 2.27
N GLU A 126 4.82 18.74 2.10
CA GLU A 126 5.68 19.42 1.13
C GLU A 126 6.46 18.41 0.29
N GLY A 127 6.80 18.83 -0.91
CA GLY A 127 7.66 18.13 -1.84
C GLY A 127 6.93 17.52 -3.04
N THR A 128 7.67 17.38 -4.11
CA THR A 128 7.18 17.00 -5.43
C THR A 128 6.84 15.52 -5.51
N MET A 129 5.67 15.17 -6.02
CA MET A 129 5.31 13.82 -6.45
C MET A 129 5.79 13.59 -7.89
N ALA A 130 6.66 12.60 -8.11
CA ALA A 130 7.05 12.20 -9.45
C ALA A 130 6.05 11.21 -10.05
N ILE A 131 5.69 11.39 -11.30
CA ILE A 131 4.90 10.43 -12.08
C ILE A 131 5.86 9.68 -13.00
N ALA A 132 5.89 8.35 -12.87
CA ALA A 132 6.77 7.50 -13.68
C ALA A 132 6.32 7.51 -15.16
N GLY A 133 7.27 7.42 -16.07
CA GLY A 133 6.98 7.13 -17.47
C GLY A 133 6.53 5.68 -17.65
N LEU A 134 5.74 5.41 -18.67
CA LEU A 134 5.27 4.09 -19.04
C LEU A 134 6.24 3.41 -20.00
N ASN A 135 6.52 4.10 -21.11
CA ASN A 135 7.36 3.59 -22.18
C ASN A 135 8.87 3.90 -21.95
N PRO A 136 9.77 3.19 -22.62
CA PRO A 136 11.20 3.52 -22.57
C PRO A 136 11.44 4.99 -22.87
N HIS A 137 12.34 5.64 -22.08
CA HIS A 137 12.64 7.07 -22.20
C HIS A 137 11.40 7.99 -22.14
N SER A 138 10.35 7.56 -21.41
CA SER A 138 9.07 8.28 -21.33
C SER A 138 8.46 8.57 -22.71
N GLY A 139 8.50 7.56 -23.60
CA GLY A 139 7.89 7.60 -24.92
C GLY A 139 8.65 8.39 -26.00
N GLU A 140 9.68 9.18 -25.65
CA GLU A 140 10.47 10.00 -26.58
C GLU A 140 9.59 10.75 -27.60
N HIS A 141 8.61 11.52 -27.11
CA HIS A 141 7.64 12.28 -27.94
C HIS A 141 6.83 11.41 -28.94
N GLY A 142 6.51 10.17 -28.55
CA GLY A 142 5.75 9.23 -29.37
C GLY A 142 6.57 8.22 -30.16
N LEU A 143 7.91 8.27 -30.06
CA LEU A 143 8.79 7.32 -30.75
C LEU A 143 8.60 5.88 -30.24
N PHE A 144 8.35 5.71 -28.94
CA PHE A 144 8.20 4.40 -28.29
C PHE A 144 6.79 4.15 -27.74
N GLY A 145 5.84 5.02 -28.00
CA GLY A 145 4.46 4.96 -27.55
C GLY A 145 3.88 6.34 -27.34
N TRP A 146 2.55 6.43 -27.37
CA TRP A 146 1.82 7.71 -27.34
C TRP A 146 1.19 8.00 -25.98
N GLU A 147 1.21 7.06 -25.05
CA GLU A 147 0.54 7.17 -23.76
C GLU A 147 1.05 8.37 -22.93
N GLU A 148 2.35 8.66 -23.02
CA GLU A 148 2.91 9.84 -22.39
C GLU A 148 2.36 11.13 -22.99
N VAL A 149 2.29 11.21 -24.32
CA VAL A 149 1.86 12.41 -25.05
C VAL A 149 0.36 12.61 -24.93
N GLU A 150 -0.42 11.54 -25.03
CA GLU A 150 -1.89 11.61 -25.09
C GLU A 150 -2.54 11.64 -23.70
N GLU A 151 -1.93 11.03 -22.69
CA GLU A 151 -2.55 10.84 -21.37
C GLU A 151 -1.72 11.41 -20.21
N ILE A 152 -0.43 11.04 -20.10
CA ILE A 152 0.36 11.34 -18.90
C ILE A 152 0.78 12.81 -18.85
N MET A 153 1.33 13.37 -19.93
CA MET A 153 1.74 14.77 -19.99
C MET A 153 0.54 15.72 -19.81
N PRO A 154 -0.59 15.52 -20.51
CA PRO A 154 -1.77 16.36 -20.29
C PRO A 154 -2.31 16.31 -18.85
N ALA A 155 -2.23 15.14 -18.18
CA ALA A 155 -2.59 15.03 -16.78
C ALA A 155 -1.67 15.86 -15.86
N ILE A 156 -0.37 15.80 -16.11
CA ILE A 156 0.63 16.56 -15.34
C ILE A 156 0.46 18.07 -15.55
N GLU A 157 0.20 18.51 -16.78
CA GLU A 157 -0.04 19.94 -17.09
C GLU A 157 -1.27 20.48 -16.37
N GLU A 158 -2.37 19.72 -16.38
CA GLU A 158 -3.59 20.10 -15.67
C GLU A 158 -3.37 20.15 -14.15
N LEU A 159 -2.72 19.13 -13.57
CA LEU A 159 -2.39 19.10 -12.15
C LEU A 159 -1.53 20.29 -11.72
N LYS A 160 -0.53 20.66 -12.53
CA LYS A 160 0.29 21.87 -12.28
C LYS A 160 -0.52 23.16 -12.36
N ALA A 161 -1.44 23.25 -13.32
CA ALA A 161 -2.32 24.41 -13.44
C ALA A 161 -3.28 24.54 -12.25
N GLU A 162 -3.66 23.42 -11.62
CA GLU A 162 -4.44 23.36 -10.38
C GLU A 162 -3.58 23.59 -9.11
N GLY A 163 -2.26 23.74 -9.23
CA GLY A 163 -1.36 24.04 -8.12
C GLY A 163 -0.76 22.81 -7.42
N TYR A 164 -0.88 21.62 -7.98
CA TYR A 164 -0.21 20.41 -7.45
C TYR A 164 1.28 20.42 -7.79
N ASP A 165 2.12 20.09 -6.78
CA ASP A 165 3.56 19.94 -6.98
C ASP A 165 3.88 18.54 -7.53
N VAL A 166 3.87 18.43 -8.85
CA VAL A 166 4.12 17.18 -9.58
C VAL A 166 5.20 17.37 -10.63
N ALA A 167 5.96 16.30 -10.87
CA ALA A 167 6.98 16.24 -11.92
C ALA A 167 6.81 14.98 -12.77
N GLY A 168 7.13 15.07 -14.06
CA GLY A 168 7.12 13.90 -14.94
C GLY A 168 6.66 14.22 -16.36
N PRO A 169 6.45 13.17 -17.18
CA PRO A 169 6.81 11.79 -16.88
C PRO A 169 8.33 11.64 -16.74
N ILE A 170 8.78 10.92 -15.71
CA ILE A 170 10.20 10.64 -15.47
C ILE A 170 10.47 9.17 -15.84
N GLY A 171 11.52 8.92 -16.61
CA GLY A 171 11.87 7.56 -17.01
C GLY A 171 11.89 6.58 -15.84
N ALA A 172 11.21 5.44 -16.00
CA ALA A 172 11.04 4.45 -14.93
C ALA A 172 12.37 3.84 -14.44
N ASP A 173 13.37 3.83 -15.30
CA ASP A 173 14.73 3.38 -14.99
C ASP A 173 15.51 4.31 -14.04
N SER A 174 15.04 5.54 -13.84
CA SER A 174 15.74 6.55 -13.03
C SER A 174 14.89 7.15 -11.90
N VAL A 175 13.57 7.21 -12.04
CA VAL A 175 12.68 7.91 -11.09
C VAL A 175 12.78 7.36 -9.65
N PHE A 176 12.87 6.05 -9.51
CA PHE A 176 12.94 5.41 -8.19
C PHE A 176 14.30 5.64 -7.52
N HIS A 177 15.38 5.62 -8.29
CA HIS A 177 16.70 6.00 -7.79
C HIS A 177 16.69 7.45 -7.28
N GLN A 178 16.15 8.39 -8.06
CA GLN A 178 16.04 9.79 -7.67
C GLN A 178 15.17 9.98 -6.42
N ALA A 179 14.08 9.23 -6.30
CA ALA A 179 13.23 9.25 -5.10
C ALA A 179 13.94 8.66 -3.88
N ALA A 180 14.70 7.58 -4.02
CA ALA A 180 15.51 7.01 -2.94
C ALA A 180 16.61 7.98 -2.46
N GLN A 181 17.09 8.88 -3.33
CA GLN A 181 18.02 9.97 -2.97
C GLN A 181 17.31 11.21 -2.39
N GLY A 182 15.99 11.16 -2.20
CA GLY A 182 15.21 12.25 -1.60
C GLY A 182 14.84 13.39 -2.54
N LYS A 183 15.05 13.25 -3.86
CA LYS A 183 14.66 14.28 -4.84
C LYS A 183 13.14 14.45 -4.93
N TYR A 184 12.39 13.36 -4.73
CA TYR A 184 10.93 13.35 -4.78
C TYR A 184 10.37 12.84 -3.45
N THR A 185 9.27 13.44 -3.01
CA THR A 185 8.56 13.05 -1.79
C THR A 185 7.87 11.70 -1.96
N SER A 186 7.38 11.44 -3.17
CA SER A 186 6.76 10.17 -3.55
C SER A 186 6.81 9.94 -5.05
N VAL A 187 6.55 8.71 -5.47
CA VAL A 187 6.42 8.32 -6.88
C VAL A 187 5.04 7.72 -7.10
N LEU A 188 4.33 8.17 -8.13
CA LEU A 188 3.21 7.43 -8.69
C LEU A 188 3.74 6.49 -9.76
N SER A 189 3.81 5.20 -9.46
CA SER A 189 4.06 4.16 -10.45
C SER A 189 2.78 3.81 -11.20
N LEU A 190 2.89 3.40 -12.45
CA LEU A 190 1.74 3.19 -13.33
C LEU A 190 1.18 1.76 -13.21
N TYR A 191 2.03 0.80 -12.83
CA TYR A 191 1.61 -0.59 -12.68
C TYR A 191 2.40 -1.32 -11.58
N HIS A 192 1.87 -2.48 -11.20
CA HIS A 192 2.33 -3.28 -10.07
C HIS A 192 3.85 -3.50 -10.06
N ASP A 193 4.40 -4.14 -11.10
CA ASP A 193 5.80 -4.54 -11.10
C ASP A 193 6.76 -3.35 -11.23
N GLN A 194 6.35 -2.26 -11.90
CA GLN A 194 7.14 -1.04 -12.00
C GLN A 194 7.55 -0.50 -10.61
N GLY A 195 6.60 -0.41 -9.69
CA GLY A 195 6.87 0.08 -8.34
C GLY A 195 7.39 -1.00 -7.40
N HIS A 196 6.87 -2.23 -7.47
CA HIS A 196 7.28 -3.31 -6.56
C HIS A 196 8.70 -3.82 -6.83
N ILE A 197 9.13 -3.91 -8.07
CA ILE A 197 10.54 -4.26 -8.38
C ILE A 197 11.46 -3.23 -7.75
N ALA A 198 11.16 -1.94 -7.91
CA ALA A 198 11.98 -0.87 -7.35
C ALA A 198 12.04 -0.91 -5.82
N THR A 199 10.90 -1.01 -5.13
CA THR A 199 10.83 -1.02 -3.67
C THR A 199 11.49 -2.27 -3.08
N LYS A 200 11.16 -3.45 -3.61
CA LYS A 200 11.66 -4.73 -3.08
C LYS A 200 13.12 -4.99 -3.42
N THR A 201 13.62 -4.45 -4.52
CA THR A 201 15.05 -4.52 -4.85
C THR A 201 15.86 -3.58 -3.96
N LEU A 202 15.29 -2.44 -3.57
CA LEU A 202 15.93 -1.51 -2.63
C LEU A 202 16.09 -2.13 -1.24
N ASP A 203 15.01 -2.69 -0.68
CA ASP A 203 15.04 -3.46 0.57
C ASP A 203 13.77 -4.30 0.70
N PHE A 204 13.89 -5.61 0.52
CA PHE A 204 12.75 -6.53 0.55
C PHE A 204 12.06 -6.59 1.91
N GLU A 205 12.84 -6.65 3.00
CA GLU A 205 12.30 -6.82 4.36
C GLU A 205 11.70 -5.52 4.91
N LYS A 206 12.19 -4.35 4.47
CA LYS A 206 11.70 -3.04 4.93
C LYS A 206 10.70 -2.39 3.98
N THR A 207 10.22 -3.13 2.98
CA THR A 207 9.11 -2.68 2.14
C THR A 207 7.80 -2.91 2.90
N ILE A 208 7.16 -1.81 3.31
CA ILE A 208 5.97 -1.82 4.17
C ILE A 208 4.81 -1.15 3.44
N ALA A 209 3.64 -1.79 3.48
CA ALA A 209 2.40 -1.23 2.97
C ALA A 209 1.75 -0.30 4.00
N ILE A 210 1.31 0.87 3.57
CA ILE A 210 0.50 1.81 4.35
C ILE A 210 -0.83 1.98 3.63
N THR A 211 -1.92 1.62 4.31
CA THR A 211 -3.27 1.75 3.74
C THR A 211 -3.84 3.11 4.09
N ASN A 212 -4.13 3.90 3.08
CA ASN A 212 -4.63 5.27 3.18
C ASN A 212 -6.11 5.37 2.78
N GLY A 213 -6.74 6.52 3.05
CA GLY A 213 -8.15 6.77 2.74
C GLY A 213 -9.11 6.33 3.85
N MET A 214 -8.65 5.53 4.81
CA MET A 214 -9.44 5.09 5.97
C MET A 214 -9.40 6.11 7.11
N PRO A 215 -10.35 6.08 8.06
CA PRO A 215 -10.31 6.92 9.27
C PRO A 215 -9.23 6.50 10.27
N ILE A 216 -8.58 5.36 10.04
CA ILE A 216 -7.52 4.79 10.88
C ILE A 216 -6.20 4.70 10.11
N LEU A 217 -5.08 4.81 10.83
CA LEU A 217 -3.76 4.52 10.28
C LEU A 217 -3.49 3.02 10.33
N ARG A 218 -3.18 2.42 9.18
CA ARG A 218 -2.79 1.01 9.12
C ARG A 218 -1.49 0.84 8.34
N THR A 219 -0.54 0.13 8.95
CA THR A 219 0.67 -0.39 8.32
C THR A 219 0.63 -1.91 8.23
N SER A 220 1.32 -2.50 7.27
CA SER A 220 1.33 -3.94 7.07
C SER A 220 2.64 -4.38 6.46
N VAL A 221 3.10 -5.56 6.89
CA VAL A 221 4.15 -6.28 6.16
C VAL A 221 3.66 -6.66 4.75
N ASP A 222 4.59 -6.88 3.82
CA ASP A 222 4.31 -7.23 2.42
C ASP A 222 4.85 -8.62 2.04
N HIS A 223 4.70 -9.59 2.95
CA HIS A 223 5.05 -10.99 2.72
C HIS A 223 3.92 -11.93 3.16
N GLY A 224 4.01 -13.21 2.78
CA GLY A 224 3.04 -14.24 3.13
C GLY A 224 3.22 -14.80 4.55
N THR A 225 2.38 -15.77 4.89
CA THR A 225 2.32 -16.39 6.22
C THR A 225 3.43 -17.41 6.50
N ALA A 226 4.25 -17.77 5.51
CA ALA A 226 5.41 -18.65 5.64
C ALA A 226 5.10 -19.94 6.43
N PHE A 227 4.05 -20.66 6.05
CA PHE A 227 3.57 -21.87 6.73
C PHE A 227 4.64 -22.98 6.82
N ASP A 228 5.56 -23.02 5.86
CA ASP A 228 6.69 -23.95 5.78
C ASP A 228 7.69 -23.81 6.94
N ILE A 229 7.78 -22.63 7.54
CA ILE A 229 8.65 -22.33 8.68
C ILE A 229 7.88 -22.05 9.98
N ALA A 230 6.54 -22.15 9.96
CA ALA A 230 5.72 -21.91 11.14
C ALA A 230 6.10 -22.83 12.32
N GLY A 231 6.28 -22.28 13.49
CA GLY A 231 6.70 -23.00 14.70
C GLY A 231 8.18 -23.35 14.79
N LYS A 232 9.00 -23.04 13.77
CA LYS A 232 10.45 -23.37 13.76
C LYS A 232 11.33 -22.30 14.44
N GLY A 233 10.78 -21.14 14.79
CA GLY A 233 11.52 -20.06 15.45
C GLY A 233 12.59 -19.37 14.59
N ILE A 234 12.51 -19.49 13.26
CA ILE A 234 13.51 -18.96 12.30
C ILE A 234 12.99 -17.82 11.43
N VAL A 235 11.75 -17.38 11.64
CA VAL A 235 11.16 -16.27 10.88
C VAL A 235 11.85 -14.94 11.22
N SER A 236 12.10 -14.12 10.20
CA SER A 236 12.60 -12.75 10.39
C SER A 236 11.49 -11.85 10.94
N ALA A 237 11.82 -11.06 11.97
CA ALA A 237 10.91 -10.07 12.54
C ALA A 237 11.07 -8.67 11.91
N VAL A 238 12.02 -8.49 10.98
CA VAL A 238 12.41 -7.17 10.44
C VAL A 238 11.22 -6.44 9.85
N SER A 239 10.44 -7.06 8.98
CA SER A 239 9.29 -6.42 8.35
C SER A 239 8.23 -5.96 9.38
N MET A 240 7.96 -6.78 10.40
CA MET A 240 6.98 -6.38 11.44
C MET A 240 7.51 -5.24 12.31
N ILE A 241 8.79 -5.26 12.66
CA ILE A 241 9.44 -4.16 13.38
C ILE A 241 9.33 -2.87 12.57
N GLU A 242 9.59 -2.94 11.27
CA GLU A 242 9.52 -1.76 10.40
C GLU A 242 8.07 -1.26 10.22
N ALA A 243 7.10 -2.17 10.11
CA ALA A 243 5.68 -1.81 10.08
C ALA A 243 5.26 -1.04 11.35
N ILE A 244 5.71 -1.49 12.52
CA ILE A 244 5.46 -0.81 13.81
C ILE A 244 6.17 0.55 13.85
N ARG A 245 7.41 0.64 13.36
CA ARG A 245 8.16 1.91 13.31
C ARG A 245 7.49 2.94 12.43
N LEU A 246 7.00 2.54 11.25
CA LEU A 246 6.29 3.43 10.36
C LEU A 246 4.93 3.84 10.94
N ALA A 247 4.22 2.94 11.61
CA ALA A 247 3.02 3.29 12.35
C ALA A 247 3.31 4.37 13.41
N ALA A 248 4.34 4.17 14.23
CA ALA A 248 4.77 5.15 15.24
C ALA A 248 5.25 6.47 14.64
N LYS A 249 5.92 6.44 13.49
CA LYS A 249 6.37 7.64 12.75
C LYS A 249 5.20 8.52 12.30
N TYR A 250 4.14 7.92 11.77
CA TYR A 250 3.03 8.66 11.18
C TYR A 250 1.89 8.97 12.16
N ALA A 251 1.72 8.16 13.21
CA ALA A 251 0.62 8.31 14.16
C ALA A 251 0.49 9.72 14.79
N PRO A 252 1.57 10.42 15.19
CA PRO A 252 1.46 11.74 15.79
C PRO A 252 0.87 12.80 14.87
N ASN A 253 1.05 12.66 13.55
CA ASN A 253 0.60 13.63 12.56
C ASN A 253 -0.63 13.15 11.78
N PHE A 254 -1.11 11.94 12.05
CA PHE A 254 -2.22 11.35 11.31
C PHE A 254 -3.54 12.06 11.59
N THR A 255 -4.13 12.65 10.54
CA THR A 255 -5.39 13.40 10.61
C THR A 255 -6.57 12.61 10.01
N GLY A 256 -6.62 11.32 10.30
CA GLY A 256 -7.68 10.42 9.81
C GLY A 256 -8.96 10.48 10.62
N LYS A 257 -8.87 10.95 11.85
CA LYS A 257 -10.02 11.06 12.76
C LYS A 257 -10.77 12.35 12.42
N HIS A 258 -11.87 12.20 11.67
CA HIS A 258 -12.89 13.20 11.24
C HIS A 258 -12.68 13.87 9.91
#